data_2170c681595eff35287fb208a45c16f4
#
_entry.id   2170c681595eff35287fb208a45c16f4
#
_cell.length_a   1.000
_cell.length_b   1.000
_cell.length_c   1.000
_cell.angle_alpha   90.00
_cell.angle_beta   90.00
_cell.angle_gamma   90.00
#
_symmetry.space_group_name_H-M   'P 1'
#
loop_
_entity.id
_entity.type
_entity.pdbx_description
1 polymer ?
#
loop_
_entity_poly.entity_id
_entity_poly.type
_entity_poly.pdbx_seq_one_letter_code
_entity_poly.pdbx_strand_id
1 'polypeptide(L)'
;ITKQLSQEIISTLKDPKAIAYYVNREFHFMGKQIKFSGLQNDNVIRLFNKNYCAYNDNLVHEVLKANGKTATLKNKLPHYTYTTFDNYTAKMHRYSALKAKMLYNKGIKPKGYHFFFRPWYRFINQYFFKLGILDGKRGFILAYTSAFSVFKRYVNLWLLYRNIK
;
A
#
# COMPACT_ATOMS: atom_id res chain seq x y z
N ILE A 1 12.75 8.08 -12.08
CA ILE A 1 12.68 7.06 -13.18
C ILE A 1 14.10 6.64 -13.49
N THR A 2 14.34 5.32 -13.65
CA THR A 2 15.63 4.80 -14.11
C THR A 2 15.79 4.98 -15.62
N LYS A 3 17.05 5.00 -16.10
CA LYS A 3 17.32 5.12 -17.54
C LYS A 3 16.67 3.99 -18.35
N GLN A 4 16.70 2.76 -17.82
CA GLN A 4 16.09 1.58 -18.47
C GLN A 4 14.56 1.73 -18.58
N LEU A 5 13.89 2.14 -17.50
CA LEU A 5 12.44 2.37 -17.53
C LEU A 5 12.06 3.50 -18.48
N SER A 6 12.85 4.58 -18.52
CA SER A 6 12.63 5.68 -19.47
C SER A 6 12.72 5.21 -20.93
N GLN A 7 13.74 4.43 -21.26
CA GLN A 7 13.91 3.87 -22.60
C GLN A 7 12.77 2.92 -22.98
N GLU A 8 12.33 2.07 -22.05
CA GLU A 8 11.19 1.18 -22.26
C GLU A 8 9.89 1.95 -22.50
N ILE A 9 9.63 3.03 -21.74
CA ILE A 9 8.46 3.89 -21.95
C ILE A 9 8.50 4.51 -23.35
N ILE A 10 9.64 5.06 -23.77
CA ILE A 10 9.77 5.68 -25.09
C ILE A 10 9.54 4.66 -26.22
N SER A 11 10.10 3.45 -26.08
CA SER A 11 9.90 2.39 -27.07
C SER A 11 8.43 1.91 -27.11
N THR A 12 7.79 1.80 -25.94
CA THR A 12 6.38 1.42 -25.83
C THR A 12 5.45 2.47 -26.45
N LEU A 13 5.78 3.76 -26.35
CA LEU A 13 4.99 4.83 -26.95
C LEU A 13 5.10 4.88 -28.46
N LYS A 14 6.18 4.38 -29.05
CA LYS A 14 6.35 4.30 -30.53
C LYS A 14 5.47 3.21 -31.17
N ASP A 15 5.24 2.09 -30.46
CA ASP A 15 4.39 0.98 -30.89
C ASP A 15 3.56 0.46 -29.71
N PRO A 16 2.47 1.17 -29.33
CA PRO A 16 1.67 0.83 -28.17
C PRO A 16 0.81 -0.42 -28.41
N LYS A 17 1.06 -1.48 -27.66
CA LYS A 17 0.31 -2.77 -27.74
C LYS A 17 -0.87 -2.86 -26.77
N ALA A 18 -1.04 -1.84 -25.92
CA ALA A 18 -2.08 -1.74 -24.91
C ALA A 18 -2.45 -0.27 -24.65
N ILE A 19 -3.60 -0.02 -24.07
CA ILE A 19 -4.07 1.33 -23.73
C ILE A 19 -3.57 1.79 -22.37
N ALA A 20 -3.14 0.85 -21.52
CA ALA A 20 -2.58 1.16 -20.21
C ALA A 20 -1.53 0.12 -19.82
N TYR A 21 -0.51 0.58 -19.11
CA TYR A 21 0.62 -0.23 -18.69
C TYR A 21 0.81 -0.13 -17.19
N TYR A 22 0.85 -1.30 -16.56
CA TYR A 22 1.26 -1.45 -15.18
C TYR A 22 2.78 -1.30 -15.06
N VAL A 23 3.21 -0.70 -13.96
CA VAL A 23 4.61 -0.63 -13.55
C VAL A 23 4.72 -1.23 -12.15
N ASN A 24 5.61 -2.19 -11.98
CA ASN A 24 5.95 -2.72 -10.68
C ASN A 24 6.79 -1.70 -9.91
N ARG A 25 6.36 -1.33 -8.70
CA ARG A 25 7.12 -0.43 -7.84
C ARG A 25 8.07 -1.21 -6.93
N GLU A 26 9.31 -0.73 -6.85
CA GLU A 26 10.26 -1.19 -5.86
C GLU A 26 10.09 -0.38 -4.58
N PHE A 27 9.58 -1.02 -3.55
CA PHE A 27 9.36 -0.35 -2.27
C PHE A 27 10.68 -0.14 -1.53
N HIS A 28 10.99 1.11 -1.21
CA HIS A 28 12.14 1.51 -0.41
C HIS A 28 11.69 2.05 0.95
N PHE A 29 12.31 1.55 2.01
CA PHE A 29 12.03 1.96 3.38
C PHE A 29 13.33 2.30 4.11
N MET A 30 13.43 3.53 4.61
CA MET A 30 14.59 4.02 5.33
C MET A 30 15.92 3.71 4.59
N GLY A 31 15.99 4.12 3.33
CA GLY A 31 17.18 4.03 2.49
C GLY A 31 17.51 2.64 1.94
N LYS A 32 16.67 1.61 2.15
CA LYS A 32 16.91 0.26 1.63
C LYS A 32 15.67 -0.29 0.92
N GLN A 33 15.89 -1.02 -0.17
CA GLN A 33 14.85 -1.79 -0.84
C GLN A 33 14.33 -2.91 0.08
N ILE A 34 13.01 -3.02 0.17
CA ILE A 34 12.31 -4.12 0.83
C ILE A 34 11.93 -5.16 -0.22
N LYS A 35 12.44 -6.38 -0.04
CA LYS A 35 12.25 -7.46 -1.01
C LYS A 35 11.13 -8.42 -0.65
N PHE A 36 10.69 -8.40 0.61
CA PHE A 36 9.70 -9.30 1.17
C PHE A 36 8.58 -8.51 1.87
N SER A 37 8.07 -9.00 3.00
CA SER A 37 7.03 -8.33 3.82
C SER A 37 5.69 -8.12 3.10
N GLY A 38 5.47 -8.75 1.93
CA GLY A 38 4.27 -8.62 1.10
C GLY A 38 4.15 -7.28 0.36
N LEU A 39 5.28 -6.58 0.17
CA LEU A 39 5.36 -5.27 -0.50
C LEU A 39 5.99 -5.34 -1.89
N GLN A 40 6.39 -6.53 -2.33
CA GLN A 40 7.12 -6.76 -3.58
C GLN A 40 6.25 -6.73 -4.84
N ASN A 41 4.94 -6.86 -4.70
CA ASN A 41 3.99 -6.94 -5.82
C ASN A 41 3.09 -5.70 -5.87
N ASP A 42 3.69 -4.52 -5.84
CA ASP A 42 2.96 -3.27 -5.90
C ASP A 42 2.86 -2.79 -7.37
N ASN A 43 1.86 -3.32 -8.07
CA ASN A 43 1.57 -3.00 -9.46
C ASN A 43 0.58 -1.84 -9.56
N VAL A 44 0.97 -0.79 -10.27
CA VAL A 44 0.11 0.38 -10.50
C VAL A 44 0.17 0.80 -11.96
N ILE A 45 -0.95 1.23 -12.54
CA ILE A 45 -0.96 1.85 -13.86
C ILE A 45 -0.30 3.23 -13.75
N ARG A 46 0.72 3.49 -14.60
CA ARG A 46 1.43 4.77 -14.66
C ARG A 46 1.61 5.32 -16.08
N LEU A 47 1.47 4.47 -17.08
CA LEU A 47 1.47 4.88 -18.47
C LEU A 47 0.12 4.48 -19.06
N PHE A 48 -0.67 5.44 -19.57
CA PHE A 48 -2.00 5.16 -20.06
C PHE A 48 -2.48 6.22 -21.08
N ASN A 49 -3.37 5.81 -21.96
CA ASN A 49 -4.06 6.70 -22.86
C ASN A 49 -5.29 7.27 -22.12
N LYS A 50 -5.30 8.60 -21.91
CA LYS A 50 -6.35 9.31 -21.18
C LYS A 50 -7.75 9.16 -21.78
N ASN A 51 -7.85 8.87 -23.09
CA ASN A 51 -9.15 8.72 -23.77
C ASN A 51 -9.85 7.40 -23.42
N TYR A 52 -9.12 6.42 -22.87
CA TYR A 52 -9.63 5.08 -22.53
C TYR A 52 -9.49 4.76 -21.05
N CYS A 53 -9.02 5.70 -20.24
CA CYS A 53 -8.78 5.45 -18.82
C CYS A 53 -9.37 6.57 -17.99
N ALA A 54 -10.05 6.21 -16.90
CA ALA A 54 -10.61 7.15 -15.93
C ALA A 54 -10.35 6.67 -14.49
N TYR A 55 -10.23 7.62 -13.58
CA TYR A 55 -10.23 7.28 -12.15
C TYR A 55 -11.67 6.95 -11.70
N ASN A 56 -11.78 6.02 -10.75
CA ASN A 56 -13.05 5.78 -10.09
C ASN A 56 -13.32 6.89 -9.05
N ASP A 57 -14.61 7.15 -8.76
CA ASP A 57 -15.05 8.19 -7.81
C ASP A 57 -14.85 7.80 -6.32
N ASN A 58 -13.99 6.83 -6.02
CA ASN A 58 -13.74 6.41 -4.65
C ASN A 58 -12.87 7.44 -3.92
N LEU A 59 -13.40 8.04 -2.86
CA LEU A 59 -12.70 8.99 -1.98
C LEU A 59 -11.46 8.41 -1.29
N VAL A 60 -11.32 7.09 -1.25
CA VAL A 60 -10.17 6.36 -0.68
C VAL A 60 -9.83 5.21 -1.62
N HIS A 61 -8.58 5.12 -2.06
CA HIS A 61 -8.11 4.19 -3.07
C HIS A 61 -8.66 4.49 -4.49
N GLU A 62 -8.36 5.67 -4.99
CA GLU A 62 -8.56 5.98 -6.41
C GLU A 62 -7.80 4.95 -7.26
N VAL A 63 -8.53 4.17 -8.02
CA VAL A 63 -7.98 3.18 -8.95
C VAL A 63 -8.27 3.64 -10.36
N LEU A 64 -7.22 3.75 -11.17
CA LEU A 64 -7.37 4.00 -12.59
C LEU A 64 -7.96 2.76 -13.26
N LYS A 65 -9.12 2.92 -13.88
CA LYS A 65 -9.75 1.88 -14.69
C LYS A 65 -9.40 2.09 -16.15
N ALA A 66 -9.01 1.03 -16.82
CA ALA A 66 -8.71 1.02 -18.24
C ALA A 66 -9.81 0.24 -18.99
N ASN A 67 -10.42 0.87 -19.98
CA ASN A 67 -11.45 0.25 -20.83
C ASN A 67 -10.79 -0.36 -22.07
N GLY A 68 -10.04 -1.46 -21.91
CA GLY A 68 -9.38 -2.18 -22.97
C GLY A 68 -8.14 -2.93 -22.52
N LYS A 69 -7.32 -3.36 -23.47
CA LYS A 69 -6.15 -4.20 -23.21
C LYS A 69 -5.12 -3.46 -22.36
N THR A 70 -4.65 -4.11 -21.31
CA THR A 70 -3.55 -3.64 -20.46
C THR A 70 -2.32 -4.54 -20.60
N ALA A 71 -1.13 -4.00 -20.32
CA ALA A 71 0.13 -4.73 -20.29
C ALA A 71 0.96 -4.31 -19.07
N THR A 72 2.11 -4.93 -18.86
CA THR A 72 3.02 -4.59 -17.76
C THR A 72 4.39 -4.29 -18.33
N LEU A 73 4.99 -3.17 -17.90
CA LEU A 73 6.37 -2.84 -18.23
C LEU A 73 7.33 -3.78 -17.47
N LYS A 74 8.44 -4.12 -18.11
CA LYS A 74 9.45 -5.04 -17.54
C LYS A 74 10.28 -4.38 -16.46
N ASN A 75 10.65 -3.10 -16.68
CA ASN A 75 11.47 -2.35 -15.75
C ASN A 75 10.63 -1.79 -14.60
N LYS A 76 11.22 -1.80 -13.41
CA LYS A 76 10.56 -1.38 -12.17
C LYS A 76 10.76 0.11 -11.91
N LEU A 77 9.82 0.69 -11.17
CA LEU A 77 9.86 2.06 -10.71
C LEU A 77 10.32 2.12 -9.24
N PRO A 78 11.49 2.67 -8.94
CA PRO A 78 11.88 2.90 -7.54
C PRO A 78 10.88 3.82 -6.84
N HIS A 79 10.39 3.40 -5.68
CA HIS A 79 9.35 4.10 -4.92
C HIS A 79 9.84 4.45 -3.51
N TYR A 80 10.31 5.67 -3.34
CA TYR A 80 10.84 6.21 -2.08
C TYR A 80 9.73 6.90 -1.28
N THR A 81 8.76 6.13 -0.81
CA THR A 81 7.59 6.70 -0.11
C THR A 81 7.92 7.22 1.29
N TYR A 82 8.90 6.60 1.95
CA TYR A 82 9.19 6.86 3.35
C TYR A 82 10.67 7.09 3.56
N THR A 83 11.05 8.36 3.53
CA THR A 83 12.42 8.80 3.81
C THR A 83 12.73 8.81 5.31
N THR A 84 11.71 9.11 6.14
CA THR A 84 11.80 9.12 7.60
C THR A 84 10.77 8.20 8.22
N PHE A 85 11.04 7.75 9.44
CA PHE A 85 10.11 6.95 10.23
C PHE A 85 8.86 7.76 10.62
N ASP A 86 9.03 9.04 10.92
CA ASP A 86 7.92 9.93 11.30
C ASP A 86 6.90 10.09 10.15
N ASN A 87 7.38 10.30 8.92
CA ASN A 87 6.51 10.35 7.75
C ASN A 87 5.74 9.04 7.54
N TYR A 88 6.38 7.91 7.80
CA TYR A 88 5.73 6.60 7.72
C TYR A 88 4.66 6.44 8.79
N THR A 89 4.97 6.75 10.05
CA THR A 89 4.02 6.62 11.16
C THR A 89 2.88 7.60 11.06
N ALA A 90 3.12 8.85 10.66
CA ALA A 90 2.07 9.86 10.43
C ALA A 90 1.05 9.37 9.39
N LYS A 91 1.53 8.85 8.26
CA LYS A 91 0.65 8.26 7.23
C LYS A 91 -0.12 7.06 7.77
N MET A 92 0.54 6.18 8.49
CA MET A 92 -0.08 5.02 9.12
C MET A 92 -1.18 5.42 10.11
N HIS A 93 -0.95 6.46 10.91
CA HIS A 93 -1.93 7.00 11.85
C HIS A 93 -3.17 7.52 11.11
N ARG A 94 -2.98 8.30 10.05
CA ARG A 94 -4.07 8.80 9.20
C ARG A 94 -4.90 7.65 8.61
N TYR A 95 -4.25 6.63 8.04
CA TYR A 95 -4.96 5.49 7.47
C TYR A 95 -5.68 4.63 8.52
N SER A 96 -5.14 4.52 9.72
CA SER A 96 -5.81 3.83 10.83
C SER A 96 -7.10 4.54 11.21
N ALA A 97 -7.10 5.88 11.29
CA ALA A 97 -8.29 6.67 11.58
C ALA A 97 -9.34 6.56 10.46
N LEU A 98 -8.94 6.68 9.19
CA LEU A 98 -9.85 6.51 8.05
C LEU A 98 -10.50 5.12 8.04
N LYS A 99 -9.73 4.06 8.27
CA LYS A 99 -10.25 2.70 8.35
C LYS A 99 -11.19 2.49 9.54
N ALA A 100 -10.93 3.14 10.68
CA ALA A 100 -11.85 3.12 11.82
C ALA A 100 -13.19 3.76 11.45
N LYS A 101 -13.18 4.93 10.80
CA LYS A 101 -14.40 5.60 10.33
C LYS A 101 -15.18 4.75 9.32
N MET A 102 -14.50 4.07 8.41
CA MET A 102 -15.15 3.12 7.47
C MET A 102 -15.82 1.96 8.21
N LEU A 103 -15.19 1.40 9.25
CA LEU A 103 -15.78 0.33 10.06
C LEU A 103 -16.97 0.84 10.87
N TYR A 104 -16.88 2.04 11.43
CA TYR A 104 -17.96 2.70 12.13
C TYR A 104 -19.20 2.90 11.24
N ASN A 105 -18.99 3.41 10.02
CA ASN A 105 -20.07 3.60 9.04
C ASN A 105 -20.72 2.27 8.60
N LYS A 106 -19.99 1.16 8.70
CA LYS A 106 -20.52 -0.21 8.46
C LYS A 106 -21.18 -0.82 9.71
N GLY A 107 -21.31 -0.09 10.80
CA GLY A 107 -21.91 -0.60 12.04
C GLY A 107 -21.06 -1.65 12.79
N ILE A 108 -19.78 -1.83 12.43
CA ILE A 108 -18.92 -2.83 13.05
C ILE A 108 -18.45 -2.33 14.41
N LYS A 109 -18.87 -3.01 15.48
CA LYS A 109 -18.45 -2.71 16.85
C LYS A 109 -17.11 -3.37 17.20
N PRO A 110 -16.21 -2.66 17.94
CA PRO A 110 -14.98 -3.27 18.42
C PRO A 110 -15.28 -4.31 19.50
N LYS A 111 -14.59 -5.45 19.44
CA LYS A 111 -14.68 -6.52 20.44
C LYS A 111 -13.27 -6.79 21.01
N GLY A 112 -13.14 -7.40 22.20
CA GLY A 112 -11.85 -7.63 22.86
C GLY A 112 -10.79 -8.28 21.95
N TYR A 113 -11.16 -9.31 21.19
CA TYR A 113 -10.22 -9.99 20.30
C TYR A 113 -9.65 -9.08 19.18
N HIS A 114 -10.32 -8.00 18.81
CA HIS A 114 -9.80 -7.05 17.83
C HIS A 114 -8.54 -6.33 18.30
N PHE A 115 -8.38 -6.16 19.62
CA PHE A 115 -7.23 -5.44 20.19
C PHE A 115 -6.00 -6.32 20.34
N PHE A 116 -6.16 -7.65 20.45
CA PHE A 116 -5.07 -8.58 20.69
C PHE A 116 -4.80 -9.47 19.48
N PHE A 117 -5.78 -10.30 19.09
CA PHE A 117 -5.56 -11.30 18.04
C PHE A 117 -5.34 -10.72 16.66
N ARG A 118 -6.05 -9.64 16.28
CA ARG A 118 -5.89 -9.04 14.96
C ARG A 118 -4.53 -8.35 14.76
N PRO A 119 -3.99 -7.55 15.69
CA PRO A 119 -2.63 -7.04 15.60
C PRO A 119 -1.59 -8.16 15.60
N TRP A 120 -1.74 -9.14 16.49
CA TRP A 120 -0.84 -10.29 16.56
C TRP A 120 -0.81 -11.08 15.24
N TYR A 121 -1.99 -11.44 14.72
CA TYR A 121 -2.09 -12.08 13.40
C TYR A 121 -1.44 -11.24 12.30
N ARG A 122 -1.62 -9.92 12.32
CA ARG A 122 -1.02 -9.02 11.34
C ARG A 122 0.50 -9.07 11.39
N PHE A 123 1.08 -9.09 12.59
CA PHE A 123 2.52 -9.23 12.79
C PHE A 123 3.03 -10.56 12.23
N ILE A 124 2.46 -11.67 12.69
CA ILE A 124 2.86 -13.03 12.28
C ILE A 124 2.75 -13.18 10.76
N ASN A 125 1.65 -12.74 10.18
CA ASN A 125 1.45 -12.81 8.73
C ASN A 125 2.54 -12.05 7.97
N GLN A 126 2.86 -10.82 8.37
CA GLN A 126 3.82 -10.00 7.65
C GLN A 126 5.28 -10.44 7.90
N TYR A 127 5.61 -10.80 9.13
CA TYR A 127 6.97 -11.12 9.51
C TYR A 127 7.38 -12.53 9.10
N PHE A 128 6.53 -13.52 9.33
CA PHE A 128 6.82 -14.91 9.01
C PHE A 128 6.25 -15.33 7.66
N PHE A 129 4.94 -15.30 7.45
CA PHE A 129 4.34 -15.83 6.23
C PHE A 129 4.68 -15.03 4.97
N LYS A 130 4.86 -13.72 5.08
CA LYS A 130 5.34 -12.87 3.99
C LYS A 130 6.85 -12.65 4.01
N LEU A 131 7.56 -13.48 4.76
CA LEU A 131 9.02 -13.52 4.84
C LEU A 131 9.67 -12.18 5.20
N GLY A 132 8.98 -11.32 5.97
CA GLY A 132 9.53 -10.05 6.44
C GLY A 132 10.79 -10.21 7.27
N ILE A 133 10.98 -11.37 7.91
CA ILE A 133 12.21 -11.74 8.63
C ILE A 133 13.45 -11.63 7.72
N LEU A 134 13.34 -11.91 6.43
CA LEU A 134 14.44 -11.82 5.47
C LEU A 134 14.81 -10.37 5.10
N ASP A 135 13.95 -9.41 5.38
CA ASP A 135 14.27 -7.97 5.28
C ASP A 135 15.01 -7.45 6.54
N GLY A 136 15.32 -8.33 7.49
CA GLY A 136 16.06 -8.04 8.72
C GLY A 136 15.33 -7.03 9.63
N LYS A 137 16.09 -6.11 10.26
CA LYS A 137 15.53 -5.10 11.18
C LYS A 137 14.41 -4.28 10.55
N ARG A 138 14.49 -3.96 9.25
CA ARG A 138 13.45 -3.19 8.53
C ARG A 138 12.16 -3.98 8.38
N GLY A 139 12.26 -5.26 8.08
CA GLY A 139 11.09 -6.15 8.02
C GLY A 139 10.39 -6.28 9.37
N PHE A 140 11.17 -6.39 10.48
CA PHE A 140 10.62 -6.37 11.83
C PHE A 140 9.87 -5.06 12.11
N ILE A 141 10.50 -3.89 11.87
CA ILE A 141 9.89 -2.59 12.08
C ILE A 141 8.58 -2.46 11.27
N LEU A 142 8.58 -2.86 9.99
CA LEU A 142 7.40 -2.84 9.15
C LEU A 142 6.28 -3.74 9.68
N ALA A 143 6.59 -4.95 10.11
CA ALA A 143 5.61 -5.88 10.64
C ALA A 143 5.03 -5.38 11.97
N TYR A 144 5.88 -4.88 12.87
CA TYR A 144 5.47 -4.35 14.17
C TYR A 144 4.58 -3.11 14.01
N THR A 145 5.01 -2.14 13.22
CA THR A 145 4.24 -0.92 12.97
C THR A 145 2.93 -1.19 12.22
N SER A 146 2.91 -2.17 11.32
CA SER A 146 1.66 -2.64 10.69
C SER A 146 0.69 -3.25 11.72
N ALA A 147 1.18 -4.05 12.64
CA ALA A 147 0.38 -4.60 13.75
C ALA A 147 -0.16 -3.49 14.65
N PHE A 148 0.70 -2.54 15.03
CA PHE A 148 0.29 -1.37 15.81
C PHE A 148 -0.78 -0.53 15.07
N SER A 149 -0.69 -0.41 13.75
CA SER A 149 -1.72 0.29 12.98
C SER A 149 -3.09 -0.40 13.05
N VAL A 150 -3.10 -1.74 13.15
CA VAL A 150 -4.34 -2.51 13.34
C VAL A 150 -4.89 -2.28 14.74
N PHE A 151 -4.04 -2.32 15.78
CA PHE A 151 -4.44 -1.98 17.14
C PHE A 151 -5.04 -0.56 17.20
N LYS A 152 -4.32 0.44 16.71
CA LYS A 152 -4.76 1.84 16.68
C LYS A 152 -6.10 2.03 15.95
N ARG A 153 -6.34 1.28 14.87
CA ARG A 153 -7.64 1.30 14.17
C ARG A 153 -8.79 0.93 15.09
N TYR A 154 -8.63 -0.12 15.90
CA TYR A 154 -9.70 -0.55 16.80
C TYR A 154 -9.82 0.34 18.04
N VAL A 155 -8.72 0.95 18.51
CA VAL A 155 -8.79 2.03 19.51
C VAL A 155 -9.59 3.21 18.95
N ASN A 156 -9.26 3.71 17.76
CA ASN A 156 -10.01 4.78 17.14
C ASN A 156 -11.49 4.42 16.93
N LEU A 157 -11.78 3.19 16.53
CA LEU A 157 -13.15 2.70 16.37
C LEU A 157 -13.90 2.69 17.72
N TRP A 158 -13.24 2.26 18.78
CA TRP A 158 -13.80 2.26 20.13
C TRP A 158 -14.09 3.67 20.62
N LEU A 159 -13.17 4.63 20.40
CA LEU A 159 -13.36 6.05 20.73
C LEU A 159 -14.58 6.66 20.00
N LEU A 160 -14.75 6.33 18.69
CA LEU A 160 -15.92 6.78 17.93
C LEU A 160 -17.25 6.29 18.55
N TYR A 161 -17.32 5.04 19.01
CA TYR A 161 -18.52 4.51 19.66
C TYR A 161 -18.77 5.07 21.05
N ARG A 162 -17.74 5.63 21.68
CA ARG A 162 -17.83 6.28 23.00
C ARG A 162 -17.99 7.80 22.94
N ASN A 163 -17.97 8.39 21.74
CA ASN A 163 -17.95 9.86 21.53
C ASN A 163 -16.81 10.55 22.28
N ILE A 164 -15.66 9.87 22.44
CA ILE A 164 -14.45 10.42 23.05
C ILE A 164 -13.53 10.93 21.92
N LYS A 165 -13.04 12.17 22.07
CA LYS A 165 -12.10 12.79 21.13
C LYS A 165 -10.65 12.50 21.53
#